data_cadc38b8f4906712f2a5dac090c2548a
#
_entry.id   cadc38b8f4906712f2a5dac090c2548a
#
_cell.length_a   1.000
_cell.length_b   1.000
_cell.length_c   1.000
_cell.angle_alpha   90.00
_cell.angle_beta   90.00
_cell.angle_gamma   90.00
#
_symmetry.space_group_name_H-M   'P 1'
#
loop_
_entity.id
_entity.type
_entity.pdbx_description
1 polymer ?
#
loop_
_entity_poly.entity_id
_entity_poly.type
_entity_poly.pdbx_seq_one_letter_code
_entity_poly.pdbx_strand_id
1 'polypeptide(L)'
;MANYILKLGKYFPQVKDVFGIKIYASSSVDPVKVEHAATITAEYLDSNHDGVVDDQRVVNSLLEFKSGIAIHQNEEEERKNKNKYLKIIKKHGIYLKALYGEEIRPVGSRFVAGSYEADGSLEEILHMITVKGYSFAYPNTFGFEDSFPGNTESSQLSIAARIARGGIDDDARESYPEHAWYRRFDKGCSWGCIVNEYIYWGLISYLDGLNQSCMDFDQVCDDHLDAGSKFFNEWELNTPEKIKSRDKALQKILTSKDYALPSRLPSGEYSQKVVRDIITGSNRSDVLRGSTSDDYLIGGEGNDKINGGKGDDIINGGAGNDNINGGKGSDIYILSTGKDKFQAVKLKHGDSIEIDQSIDFEITSLKGHTRIIHDHGITTVYKLSIEELTSIIQTI
;
A
#
# COMPACT_ATOMS: atom_id res chain seq x y z
N MET A 1 -2.85 -17.27 -2.80
CA MET A 1 -2.98 -15.84 -2.45
C MET A 1 -4.42 -15.36 -2.30
N ALA A 2 -5.35 -15.79 -3.12
CA ALA A 2 -6.73 -15.23 -3.21
C ALA A 2 -7.65 -15.35 -1.99
N ASN A 3 -7.54 -16.37 -1.15
CA ASN A 3 -8.58 -16.70 -0.14
C ASN A 3 -8.81 -15.64 0.97
N TYR A 4 -7.79 -14.87 1.41
CA TYR A 4 -7.99 -13.86 2.43
C TYR A 4 -8.51 -12.52 1.87
N ILE A 5 -8.15 -12.17 0.63
CA ILE A 5 -8.65 -10.97 -0.07
C ILE A 5 -10.17 -11.11 -0.25
N LEU A 6 -10.64 -12.25 -0.74
CA LEU A 6 -12.07 -12.54 -0.85
C LEU A 6 -12.81 -12.45 0.48
N LYS A 7 -12.19 -12.90 1.57
CA LYS A 7 -12.79 -12.81 2.91
C LYS A 7 -12.85 -11.38 3.44
N LEU A 8 -11.80 -10.59 3.18
CA LEU A 8 -11.76 -9.18 3.54
C LEU A 8 -12.69 -8.34 2.66
N GLY A 9 -12.90 -8.70 1.39
CA GLY A 9 -13.80 -8.02 0.46
C GLY A 9 -15.26 -7.89 0.94
N LYS A 10 -15.68 -8.76 1.90
CA LYS A 10 -16.99 -8.59 2.57
C LYS A 10 -17.08 -7.32 3.42
N TYR A 11 -15.96 -6.82 3.89
CA TYR A 11 -15.85 -5.63 4.76
C TYR A 11 -15.29 -4.44 4.00
N PHE A 12 -14.48 -4.73 3.01
CA PHE A 12 -13.77 -3.77 2.17
C PHE A 12 -14.01 -4.13 0.69
N PRO A 13 -15.15 -3.77 0.13
CA PRO A 13 -15.49 -4.10 -1.26
C PRO A 13 -14.69 -3.30 -2.29
N GLN A 14 -14.03 -2.22 -1.88
CA GLN A 14 -13.11 -1.46 -2.72
C GLN A 14 -11.69 -1.86 -2.36
N VAL A 15 -10.92 -2.38 -3.32
CA VAL A 15 -9.53 -2.79 -3.10
C VAL A 15 -8.68 -2.33 -4.27
N LYS A 16 -7.59 -1.62 -3.96
CA LYS A 16 -6.54 -1.28 -4.92
C LYS A 16 -5.28 -2.10 -4.64
N ASP A 17 -4.54 -2.39 -5.68
CA ASP A 17 -3.19 -2.95 -5.61
C ASP A 17 -2.17 -1.90 -6.04
N VAL A 18 -1.11 -1.77 -5.27
CA VAL A 18 0.00 -0.84 -5.56
C VAL A 18 1.30 -1.57 -5.28
N PHE A 19 2.00 -2.00 -6.30
CA PHE A 19 3.23 -2.81 -6.17
C PHE A 19 3.04 -4.05 -5.28
N GLY A 20 1.82 -4.65 -5.28
CA GLY A 20 1.46 -5.77 -4.42
C GLY A 20 0.92 -5.39 -3.03
N ILE A 21 1.03 -4.14 -2.61
CA ILE A 21 0.46 -3.61 -1.36
C ILE A 21 -1.03 -3.32 -1.57
N LYS A 22 -1.87 -3.73 -0.62
CA LYS A 22 -3.32 -3.61 -0.76
C LYS A 22 -3.88 -2.40 -0.02
N ILE A 23 -4.67 -1.59 -0.71
CA ILE A 23 -5.45 -0.50 -0.14
C ILE A 23 -6.91 -0.96 -0.12
N TYR A 24 -7.40 -1.27 1.07
CA TYR A 24 -8.77 -1.75 1.32
C TYR A 24 -9.64 -0.59 1.75
N ALA A 25 -10.86 -0.48 1.22
CA ALA A 25 -11.80 0.55 1.68
C ALA A 25 -13.22 0.01 1.84
N SER A 26 -13.92 0.50 2.87
CA SER A 26 -15.33 0.22 3.07
C SER A 26 -16.19 0.88 1.98
N SER A 27 -17.42 0.40 1.80
CA SER A 27 -18.34 0.94 0.78
C SER A 27 -18.81 2.37 1.06
N SER A 28 -18.58 2.88 2.26
CA SER A 28 -18.94 4.25 2.66
C SER A 28 -17.91 5.30 2.25
N VAL A 29 -16.69 4.85 1.92
CA VAL A 29 -15.59 5.76 1.49
C VAL A 29 -15.76 6.12 0.02
N ASP A 30 -15.62 7.39 -0.31
CA ASP A 30 -15.63 7.87 -1.68
C ASP A 30 -14.48 7.22 -2.49
N PRO A 31 -14.76 6.59 -3.66
CA PRO A 31 -13.73 5.99 -4.51
C PRO A 31 -12.59 6.93 -4.89
N VAL A 32 -12.83 8.23 -5.02
CA VAL A 32 -11.79 9.24 -5.29
C VAL A 32 -10.76 9.30 -4.15
N LYS A 33 -11.20 9.12 -2.92
CA LYS A 33 -10.30 9.08 -1.74
C LYS A 33 -9.50 7.78 -1.69
N VAL A 34 -10.08 6.67 -2.11
CA VAL A 34 -9.38 5.38 -2.21
C VAL A 34 -8.30 5.44 -3.29
N GLU A 35 -8.61 6.04 -4.43
CA GLU A 35 -7.64 6.28 -5.50
C GLU A 35 -6.50 7.18 -5.02
N HIS A 36 -6.82 8.28 -4.32
CA HIS A 36 -5.81 9.18 -3.77
C HIS A 36 -4.85 8.46 -2.81
N ALA A 37 -5.36 7.68 -1.86
CA ALA A 37 -4.52 6.90 -0.94
C ALA A 37 -3.64 5.88 -1.67
N ALA A 38 -4.15 5.23 -2.73
CA ALA A 38 -3.37 4.34 -3.57
C ALA A 38 -2.25 5.10 -4.31
N THR A 39 -2.56 6.27 -4.84
CA THR A 39 -1.60 7.15 -5.52
C THR A 39 -0.49 7.63 -4.56
N ILE A 40 -0.85 8.09 -3.36
CA ILE A 40 0.14 8.45 -2.32
C ILE A 40 1.04 7.25 -1.97
N THR A 41 0.48 6.04 -1.89
CA THR A 41 1.28 4.82 -1.66
C THR A 41 2.27 4.57 -2.80
N ALA A 42 1.84 4.74 -4.05
CA ALA A 42 2.72 4.60 -5.21
C ALA A 42 3.86 5.62 -5.18
N GLU A 43 3.56 6.88 -4.92
CA GLU A 43 4.56 7.97 -4.85
C GLU A 43 5.58 7.80 -3.72
N TYR A 44 5.19 7.19 -2.60
CA TYR A 44 6.15 6.85 -1.53
C TYR A 44 7.08 5.70 -1.89
N LEU A 45 6.65 4.77 -2.74
CA LEU A 45 7.42 3.59 -3.12
C LEU A 45 8.20 3.78 -4.43
N ASP A 46 7.77 4.71 -5.26
CA ASP A 46 8.37 5.10 -6.54
C ASP A 46 8.32 6.64 -6.66
N SER A 47 9.24 7.30 -5.97
CA SER A 47 9.23 8.76 -5.86
C SER A 47 9.71 9.47 -7.14
N ASN A 48 10.38 8.78 -8.04
CA ASN A 48 10.81 9.30 -9.33
C ASN A 48 9.76 9.13 -10.45
N HIS A 49 8.69 8.34 -10.20
CA HIS A 49 7.59 8.04 -11.11
C HIS A 49 8.04 7.30 -12.40
N ASP A 50 8.99 6.38 -12.30
CA ASP A 50 9.43 5.57 -13.45
C ASP A 50 8.68 4.23 -13.58
N GLY A 51 7.81 3.91 -12.63
CA GLY A 51 7.02 2.67 -12.57
C GLY A 51 7.75 1.52 -11.88
N VAL A 52 8.93 1.80 -11.30
CA VAL A 52 9.74 0.82 -10.58
C VAL A 52 9.95 1.30 -9.14
N VAL A 53 9.80 0.40 -8.18
CA VAL A 53 10.00 0.77 -6.78
C VAL A 53 11.42 1.22 -6.50
N ASP A 54 11.58 2.32 -5.76
CA ASP A 54 12.89 2.90 -5.41
C ASP A 54 13.71 1.96 -4.50
N ASP A 55 13.05 1.19 -3.63
CA ASP A 55 13.70 0.22 -2.74
C ASP A 55 12.94 -1.11 -2.67
N GLN A 56 13.40 -2.10 -3.42
CA GLN A 56 12.79 -3.44 -3.48
C GLN A 56 12.84 -4.18 -2.13
N ARG A 57 13.83 -3.92 -1.26
CA ARG A 57 13.90 -4.56 0.07
C ARG A 57 12.76 -4.08 0.96
N VAL A 58 12.41 -2.80 0.89
CA VAL A 58 11.28 -2.22 1.62
C VAL A 58 9.98 -2.85 1.15
N VAL A 59 9.76 -2.94 -0.17
CA VAL A 59 8.54 -3.56 -0.73
C VAL A 59 8.47 -5.05 -0.38
N ASN A 60 9.56 -5.80 -0.50
CA ASN A 60 9.58 -7.23 -0.12
C ASN A 60 9.19 -7.42 1.36
N SER A 61 9.68 -6.55 2.24
CA SER A 61 9.30 -6.58 3.65
C SER A 61 7.81 -6.31 3.85
N LEU A 62 7.26 -5.30 3.19
CA LEU A 62 5.81 -5.01 3.22
C LEU A 62 4.97 -6.20 2.75
N LEU A 63 5.40 -6.89 1.69
CA LEU A 63 4.73 -8.07 1.14
C LEU A 63 4.80 -9.28 2.07
N GLU A 64 5.92 -9.50 2.75
CA GLU A 64 6.08 -10.57 3.75
C GLU A 64 5.05 -10.43 4.87
N PHE A 65 4.83 -9.21 5.38
CA PHE A 65 3.81 -8.91 6.39
C PHE A 65 2.40 -8.75 5.80
N LYS A 66 2.21 -8.92 4.50
CA LYS A 66 0.94 -8.64 3.81
C LYS A 66 0.37 -7.30 4.25
N SER A 67 1.25 -6.30 4.27
CA SER A 67 0.95 -4.96 4.74
C SER A 67 -0.07 -4.27 3.82
N GLY A 68 -0.88 -3.41 4.38
CA GLY A 68 -1.84 -2.63 3.62
C GLY A 68 -2.49 -1.54 4.47
N ILE A 69 -3.33 -0.75 3.82
CA ILE A 69 -4.15 0.29 4.44
C ILE A 69 -5.59 -0.20 4.50
N ALA A 70 -6.27 0.04 5.62
CA ALA A 70 -7.71 -0.20 5.78
C ALA A 70 -8.42 1.14 5.96
N ILE A 71 -9.15 1.59 4.94
CA ILE A 71 -9.86 2.87 4.95
C ILE A 71 -11.31 2.66 5.39
N HIS A 72 -11.67 3.27 6.50
CA HIS A 72 -13.03 3.41 7.00
C HIS A 72 -13.50 4.85 6.79
N GLN A 73 -14.81 5.12 6.76
CA GLN A 73 -15.29 6.50 6.67
C GLN A 73 -14.79 7.34 7.84
N ASN A 74 -14.85 6.75 9.07
CA ASN A 74 -14.40 7.37 10.32
C ASN A 74 -14.10 6.30 11.38
N GLU A 75 -13.62 6.73 12.54
CA GLU A 75 -13.28 5.86 13.67
C GLU A 75 -14.49 5.06 14.21
N GLU A 76 -15.70 5.62 14.14
CA GLU A 76 -16.90 4.91 14.58
C GLU A 76 -17.20 3.68 13.72
N GLU A 77 -17.04 3.81 12.39
CA GLU A 77 -17.19 2.70 11.46
C GLU A 77 -16.12 1.63 11.71
N GLU A 78 -14.86 2.00 11.93
CA GLU A 78 -13.81 1.06 12.30
C GLU A 78 -14.19 0.30 13.56
N ARG A 79 -14.56 0.96 14.64
CA ARG A 79 -14.96 0.34 15.92
C ARG A 79 -16.10 -0.68 15.75
N LYS A 80 -17.07 -0.40 14.91
CA LYS A 80 -18.20 -1.31 14.62
C LYS A 80 -17.76 -2.57 13.85
N ASN A 81 -16.77 -2.45 12.99
CA ASN A 81 -16.39 -3.51 12.04
C ASN A 81 -15.11 -4.25 12.43
N LYS A 82 -14.20 -3.64 13.19
CA LYS A 82 -12.87 -4.16 13.53
C LYS A 82 -12.88 -5.62 14.02
N ASN A 83 -13.75 -5.93 14.99
CA ASN A 83 -13.83 -7.29 15.55
C ASN A 83 -14.27 -8.35 14.53
N LYS A 84 -14.97 -7.98 13.46
CA LYS A 84 -15.48 -8.88 12.43
C LYS A 84 -14.35 -9.39 11.54
N TYR A 85 -13.41 -8.52 11.14
CA TYR A 85 -12.29 -8.88 10.26
C TYR A 85 -10.97 -9.17 10.98
N LEU A 86 -10.83 -8.79 12.27
CA LEU A 86 -9.62 -9.09 13.07
C LEU A 86 -9.25 -10.57 13.10
N LYS A 87 -10.24 -11.47 13.11
CA LYS A 87 -9.99 -12.93 13.06
C LYS A 87 -9.33 -13.33 11.75
N ILE A 88 -9.69 -12.69 10.64
CA ILE A 88 -9.09 -12.94 9.31
C ILE A 88 -7.66 -12.41 9.32
N ILE A 89 -7.45 -11.18 9.76
CA ILE A 89 -6.13 -10.53 9.85
C ILE A 89 -5.17 -11.39 10.67
N LYS A 90 -5.56 -11.77 11.91
CA LYS A 90 -4.71 -12.58 12.78
C LYS A 90 -4.42 -13.97 12.20
N LYS A 91 -5.43 -14.62 11.61
CA LYS A 91 -5.27 -15.96 11.02
C LYS A 91 -4.27 -15.97 9.86
N HIS A 92 -4.23 -14.92 9.08
CA HIS A 92 -3.42 -14.84 7.86
C HIS A 92 -2.14 -14.01 8.00
N GLY A 93 -1.84 -13.49 9.21
CA GLY A 93 -0.66 -12.68 9.48
C GLY A 93 -0.64 -11.38 8.67
N ILE A 94 -1.79 -10.71 8.54
CA ILE A 94 -1.94 -9.48 7.76
C ILE A 94 -1.72 -8.28 8.69
N TYR A 95 -0.95 -7.31 8.24
CA TYR A 95 -0.82 -6.02 8.91
C TYR A 95 -1.63 -4.97 8.16
N LEU A 96 -2.60 -4.35 8.82
CA LEU A 96 -3.37 -3.24 8.27
C LEU A 96 -3.22 -2.01 9.16
N LYS A 97 -2.81 -0.91 8.57
CA LYS A 97 -2.84 0.42 9.19
C LYS A 97 -4.20 1.05 8.87
N ALA A 98 -4.87 1.57 9.88
CA ALA A 98 -6.14 2.27 9.69
C ALA A 98 -5.91 3.68 9.12
N LEU A 99 -6.84 4.12 8.27
CA LEU A 99 -6.93 5.47 7.73
C LEU A 99 -8.42 5.82 7.62
N TYR A 100 -8.77 7.08 7.86
CA TYR A 100 -10.17 7.50 7.84
C TYR A 100 -10.47 8.36 6.62
N GLY A 101 -11.58 8.04 5.95
CA GLY A 101 -12.02 8.75 4.75
C GLY A 101 -12.25 10.26 4.99
N GLU A 102 -12.63 10.64 6.21
CA GLU A 102 -12.77 12.05 6.59
C GLU A 102 -11.43 12.82 6.69
N GLU A 103 -10.30 12.11 6.80
CA GLU A 103 -8.95 12.68 6.87
C GLU A 103 -8.25 12.73 5.51
N ILE A 104 -8.76 12.04 4.50
CA ILE A 104 -8.17 12.00 3.15
C ILE A 104 -8.55 13.24 2.36
N ARG A 105 -7.55 13.90 1.78
CA ARG A 105 -7.66 15.14 1.00
C ARG A 105 -7.14 14.95 -0.43
N PRO A 106 -7.97 14.49 -1.39
CA PRO A 106 -7.56 14.35 -2.78
C PRO A 106 -7.07 15.66 -3.40
N VAL A 107 -6.25 15.56 -4.45
CA VAL A 107 -5.78 16.73 -5.23
C VAL A 107 -6.95 17.63 -5.63
N GLY A 108 -6.78 18.92 -5.47
CA GLY A 108 -7.83 19.91 -5.74
C GLY A 108 -8.83 20.12 -4.60
N SER A 109 -8.90 19.22 -3.60
CA SER A 109 -9.65 19.46 -2.36
C SER A 109 -8.75 20.01 -1.25
N ARG A 110 -7.45 20.10 -1.49
CA ARG A 110 -6.48 20.72 -0.60
C ARG A 110 -6.86 22.17 -0.39
N PHE A 111 -7.07 22.53 0.87
CA PHE A 111 -7.24 23.89 1.33
C PHE A 111 -8.54 24.59 0.87
N VAL A 112 -9.66 24.16 1.45
CA VAL A 112 -10.68 25.15 1.74
C VAL A 112 -10.06 26.06 2.80
N ALA A 113 -9.87 27.33 2.47
CA ALA A 113 -9.34 28.32 3.38
C ALA A 113 -10.05 28.21 4.75
N GLY A 114 -9.28 27.93 5.82
CA GLY A 114 -9.80 27.77 7.17
C GLY A 114 -9.95 26.32 7.67
N SER A 115 -9.65 25.27 6.89
CA SER A 115 -9.60 23.90 7.43
C SER A 115 -8.19 23.55 7.89
N TYR A 116 -8.05 23.21 9.16
CA TYR A 116 -6.78 22.82 9.82
C TYR A 116 -6.37 21.36 9.56
N GLU A 117 -6.91 20.72 8.54
CA GLU A 117 -6.77 19.27 8.38
C GLU A 117 -5.71 18.93 7.33
N ALA A 118 -4.57 18.44 7.79
CA ALA A 118 -3.58 17.80 6.94
C ALA A 118 -4.19 16.57 6.23
N ASP A 119 -3.60 16.16 5.09
CA ASP A 119 -3.98 14.93 4.42
C ASP A 119 -3.45 13.73 5.22
N GLY A 120 -4.33 13.06 5.98
CA GLY A 120 -3.98 11.90 6.81
C GLY A 120 -3.40 10.73 6.00
N SER A 121 -3.59 10.69 4.68
CA SER A 121 -2.96 9.66 3.85
C SER A 121 -1.44 9.78 3.80
N LEU A 122 -0.88 10.99 3.86
CA LEU A 122 0.56 11.21 3.91
C LEU A 122 1.20 10.62 5.17
N GLU A 123 0.54 10.77 6.31
CA GLU A 123 1.02 10.28 7.61
C GLU A 123 0.86 8.76 7.73
N GLU A 124 -0.36 8.25 7.59
CA GLU A 124 -0.69 6.87 7.90
C GLU A 124 -0.08 5.86 6.93
N ILE A 125 0.08 6.25 5.67
CA ILE A 125 0.76 5.42 4.67
C ILE A 125 2.27 5.38 4.95
N LEU A 126 2.90 6.52 5.26
CA LEU A 126 4.31 6.54 5.62
C LEU A 126 4.58 5.75 6.91
N HIS A 127 3.67 5.82 7.90
CA HIS A 127 3.72 5.01 9.11
C HIS A 127 3.73 3.50 8.80
N MET A 128 2.86 3.03 7.91
CA MET A 128 2.86 1.63 7.47
C MET A 128 4.20 1.25 6.81
N ILE A 129 4.69 2.09 5.89
CA ILE A 129 5.93 1.85 5.15
C ILE A 129 7.13 1.85 6.09
N THR A 130 7.17 2.74 7.07
CA THR A 130 8.26 2.79 8.05
C THR A 130 8.23 1.59 8.98
N VAL A 131 7.05 1.27 9.56
CA VAL A 131 6.90 0.21 10.57
C VAL A 131 7.12 -1.19 10.00
N LYS A 132 6.65 -1.48 8.77
CA LYS A 132 6.74 -2.84 8.18
C LYS A 132 7.67 -2.93 6.98
N GLY A 133 8.04 -1.81 6.38
CA GLY A 133 9.01 -1.74 5.30
C GLY A 133 10.41 -1.47 5.84
N TYR A 134 10.74 -0.20 6.10
CA TYR A 134 12.09 0.23 6.47
C TYR A 134 12.63 -0.42 7.75
N SER A 135 11.81 -0.58 8.80
CA SER A 135 12.25 -1.17 10.07
C SER A 135 12.75 -2.60 9.92
N PHE A 136 12.14 -3.38 9.05
CA PHE A 136 12.54 -4.77 8.79
C PHE A 136 13.60 -4.89 7.69
N ALA A 137 13.55 -4.04 6.68
CA ALA A 137 14.57 -4.01 5.63
C ALA A 137 15.94 -3.51 6.15
N TYR A 138 15.92 -2.56 7.10
CA TYR A 138 17.12 -1.88 7.64
C TYR A 138 17.04 -1.72 9.16
N PRO A 139 17.04 -2.81 9.94
CA PRO A 139 16.77 -2.78 11.38
C PRO A 139 17.76 -1.94 12.19
N ASN A 140 19.02 -1.89 11.77
CA ASN A 140 20.04 -1.09 12.47
C ASN A 140 19.82 0.43 12.32
N THR A 141 19.11 0.85 11.27
CA THR A 141 18.82 2.25 11.01
C THR A 141 17.43 2.63 11.49
N PHE A 142 16.39 1.86 11.10
CA PHE A 142 15.00 2.19 11.32
C PHE A 142 14.28 1.31 12.35
N GLY A 143 14.92 0.28 12.93
CA GLY A 143 14.26 -0.60 13.89
C GLY A 143 13.80 0.16 15.14
N PHE A 144 12.58 -0.15 15.62
CA PHE A 144 12.04 0.35 16.87
C PHE A 144 11.11 -0.69 17.53
N GLU A 145 10.84 -0.52 18.82
CA GLU A 145 10.34 -1.55 19.74
C GLU A 145 9.08 -2.30 19.27
N ASP A 146 8.13 -1.61 18.66
CA ASP A 146 6.88 -2.20 18.16
C ASP A 146 7.08 -3.09 16.90
N SER A 147 8.29 -3.04 16.32
CA SER A 147 8.62 -3.75 15.07
C SER A 147 9.41 -5.03 15.29
N PHE A 148 10.17 -5.14 16.40
CA PHE A 148 11.12 -6.24 16.64
C PHE A 148 11.07 -6.79 18.07
N PRO A 149 11.06 -8.10 18.25
CA PRO A 149 11.41 -8.70 19.53
C PRO A 149 12.95 -8.65 19.69
N GLY A 150 13.50 -7.54 20.17
CA GLY A 150 14.93 -7.37 20.38
C GLY A 150 15.32 -5.90 20.47
N ASN A 151 16.43 -5.60 21.09
CA ASN A 151 16.91 -4.30 21.51
C ASN A 151 16.85 -3.22 20.40
N THR A 152 15.72 -2.55 20.25
CA THR A 152 15.42 -1.51 19.26
C THR A 152 15.84 -0.10 19.73
N GLU A 153 16.22 0.04 20.99
CA GLU A 153 16.73 1.29 21.57
C GLU A 153 18.05 1.76 20.94
N SER A 154 18.71 0.88 20.17
CA SER A 154 20.02 1.14 19.58
C SER A 154 20.02 1.49 18.09
N SER A 155 18.87 1.52 17.42
CA SER A 155 18.81 1.95 16.01
C SER A 155 19.21 3.41 15.85
N GLN A 156 19.74 3.78 14.69
CA GLN A 156 20.15 5.15 14.41
C GLN A 156 18.97 6.13 14.56
N LEU A 157 17.78 5.73 14.12
CA LEU A 157 16.56 6.53 14.22
C LEU A 157 16.10 6.71 15.68
N SER A 158 16.12 5.64 16.50
CA SER A 158 15.80 5.73 17.92
C SER A 158 16.80 6.63 18.67
N ILE A 159 18.09 6.55 18.36
CA ILE A 159 19.12 7.42 18.93
C ILE A 159 18.87 8.89 18.51
N ALA A 160 18.54 9.15 17.25
CA ALA A 160 18.26 10.48 16.76
C ALA A 160 17.00 11.07 17.44
N ALA A 161 15.93 10.31 17.58
CA ALA A 161 14.72 10.73 18.29
C ALA A 161 15.00 11.08 19.77
N ARG A 162 15.82 10.27 20.44
CA ARG A 162 16.25 10.55 21.83
C ARG A 162 17.02 11.87 21.95
N ILE A 163 17.95 12.12 21.04
CA ILE A 163 18.70 13.40 20.98
C ILE A 163 17.73 14.57 20.75
N ALA A 164 16.80 14.43 19.79
CA ALA A 164 15.82 15.47 19.47
C ALA A 164 14.93 15.82 20.67
N ARG A 165 14.65 14.86 21.53
CA ARG A 165 13.86 15.02 22.78
C ARG A 165 14.68 15.51 23.98
N GLY A 166 15.93 15.90 23.78
CA GLY A 166 16.81 16.37 24.84
C GLY A 166 17.37 15.27 25.76
N GLY A 167 17.55 14.06 25.24
CA GLY A 167 18.06 12.89 25.95
C GLY A 167 17.00 12.04 26.67
N ILE A 168 15.72 12.27 26.33
CA ILE A 168 14.60 11.54 26.92
C ILE A 168 14.22 10.34 26.04
N ASP A 169 14.15 9.16 26.64
CA ASP A 169 13.91 7.85 25.98
C ASP A 169 12.68 7.10 26.49
N ASP A 170 11.85 7.73 27.26
CA ASP A 170 10.59 7.18 27.74
C ASP A 170 9.38 7.81 26.99
N ASP A 171 8.20 7.30 27.34
CA ASP A 171 6.92 7.70 26.75
C ASP A 171 6.68 9.21 26.79
N ALA A 172 5.64 9.64 26.14
CA ALA A 172 5.22 11.04 26.08
C ALA A 172 5.08 11.69 27.49
N ARG A 173 5.57 12.91 27.63
CA ARG A 173 5.64 13.67 28.90
C ARG A 173 4.83 14.96 28.85
N GLU A 174 4.59 15.49 30.04
CA GLU A 174 3.95 16.83 30.19
C GLU A 174 4.97 17.98 30.00
N SER A 175 6.30 17.71 30.13
CA SER A 175 7.33 18.73 29.98
C SER A 175 8.61 18.14 29.37
N TYR A 176 9.30 18.95 28.60
CA TYR A 176 10.56 18.63 27.92
C TYR A 176 11.64 19.66 28.26
N PRO A 177 12.94 19.31 28.17
CA PRO A 177 14.03 20.26 28.26
C PRO A 177 13.88 21.39 27.21
N GLU A 178 14.28 22.60 27.57
CA GLU A 178 14.19 23.78 26.69
C GLU A 178 14.92 23.57 25.34
N HIS A 179 16.01 22.80 25.34
CA HIS A 179 16.79 22.51 24.14
C HIS A 179 16.21 21.39 23.25
N ALA A 180 15.14 20.69 23.68
CA ALA A 180 14.47 19.70 22.86
C ALA A 180 13.74 20.38 21.69
N TRP A 181 13.86 19.82 20.49
CA TRP A 181 13.17 20.29 19.28
C TRP A 181 12.12 19.34 18.76
N TYR A 182 11.96 18.16 19.42
CA TYR A 182 10.87 17.22 19.22
C TYR A 182 10.25 16.87 20.58
N ARG A 183 8.94 16.99 20.66
CA ARG A 183 8.17 16.76 21.89
C ARG A 183 6.90 15.99 21.53
N ARG A 184 6.55 14.98 22.30
CA ARG A 184 5.28 14.27 22.14
C ARG A 184 4.55 14.26 23.46
N PHE A 185 3.34 14.78 23.48
CA PHE A 185 2.53 14.97 24.69
C PHE A 185 1.41 13.93 24.83
N ASP A 186 1.15 13.13 23.78
CA ASP A 186 0.14 12.07 23.81
C ASP A 186 0.62 10.90 24.68
N LYS A 187 0.02 10.75 25.87
CA LYS A 187 0.35 9.71 26.86
C LYS A 187 0.06 8.28 26.37
N GLY A 188 -0.70 8.11 25.28
CA GLY A 188 -0.94 6.80 24.65
C GLY A 188 0.15 6.37 23.67
N CYS A 189 1.09 7.25 23.36
CA CYS A 189 2.14 7.03 22.38
C CYS A 189 3.34 6.32 23.03
N SER A 190 3.58 5.05 22.70
CA SER A 190 4.73 4.26 23.09
C SER A 190 6.02 4.81 22.46
N TRP A 191 7.20 4.29 22.89
CA TRP A 191 8.47 4.66 22.26
C TRP A 191 8.47 4.41 20.74
N GLY A 192 7.94 3.28 20.30
CA GLY A 192 7.81 2.98 18.87
C GLY A 192 6.92 3.99 18.13
N CYS A 193 5.81 4.40 18.72
CA CYS A 193 4.95 5.48 18.21
C CYS A 193 5.75 6.78 18.10
N ILE A 194 6.48 7.17 19.14
CA ILE A 194 7.31 8.39 19.18
C ILE A 194 8.35 8.42 18.06
N VAL A 195 9.06 7.31 17.85
CA VAL A 195 10.09 7.20 16.80
C VAL A 195 9.45 7.25 15.39
N ASN A 196 8.28 6.68 15.24
CA ASN A 196 7.54 6.70 13.97
C ASN A 196 7.04 8.10 13.62
N GLU A 197 6.51 8.84 14.60
CA GLU A 197 6.16 10.26 14.43
C GLU A 197 7.39 11.13 14.12
N TYR A 198 8.52 10.86 14.79
CA TYR A 198 9.76 11.60 14.55
C TYR A 198 10.26 11.48 13.10
N ILE A 199 10.25 10.29 12.53
CA ILE A 199 10.66 10.13 11.12
C ILE A 199 9.63 10.75 10.16
N TYR A 200 8.32 10.69 10.47
CA TYR A 200 7.29 11.35 9.68
C TYR A 200 7.53 12.86 9.62
N TRP A 201 7.59 13.54 10.77
CA TRP A 201 7.85 14.99 10.82
C TRP A 201 9.18 15.35 10.15
N GLY A 202 10.21 14.56 10.38
CA GLY A 202 11.52 14.78 9.81
C GLY A 202 11.54 14.66 8.28
N LEU A 203 10.94 13.63 7.72
CA LEU A 203 10.90 13.42 6.28
C LEU A 203 10.04 14.47 5.58
N ILE A 204 8.84 14.75 6.09
CA ILE A 204 7.93 15.77 5.52
C ILE A 204 8.59 17.15 5.54
N SER A 205 9.27 17.52 6.64
CA SER A 205 10.02 18.78 6.71
C SER A 205 11.21 18.83 5.76
N TYR A 206 11.94 17.70 5.64
CA TYR A 206 13.08 17.60 4.73
C TYR A 206 12.67 17.71 3.25
N LEU A 207 11.47 17.25 2.92
CA LEU A 207 10.85 17.39 1.60
C LEU A 207 10.10 18.72 1.40
N ASP A 208 10.27 19.67 2.31
CA ASP A 208 9.66 21.01 2.31
C ASP A 208 8.12 21.01 2.42
N GLY A 209 7.53 19.91 2.88
CA GLY A 209 6.07 19.74 2.97
C GLY A 209 5.41 20.62 4.02
N LEU A 210 6.08 20.88 5.13
CA LEU A 210 5.57 21.76 6.18
C LEU A 210 5.73 23.24 5.84
N ASN A 211 6.77 23.63 5.11
CA ASN A 211 6.99 25.01 4.71
C ASN A 211 5.88 25.49 3.77
N GLN A 212 5.45 24.67 2.80
CA GLN A 212 4.32 25.01 1.93
C GLN A 212 3.01 25.16 2.70
N SER A 213 2.76 24.30 3.70
CA SER A 213 1.59 24.40 4.56
C SER A 213 1.61 25.65 5.43
N CYS A 214 2.81 26.12 5.79
CA CYS A 214 2.99 27.32 6.60
C CYS A 214 2.96 28.62 5.80
N MET A 215 3.30 28.58 4.50
CA MET A 215 3.30 29.76 3.63
C MET A 215 1.87 30.22 3.28
N ASP A 216 0.93 29.28 3.16
CA ASP A 216 -0.48 29.59 2.90
C ASP A 216 -1.29 29.92 4.16
N PHE A 217 -0.73 29.68 5.34
CA PHE A 217 -1.34 29.92 6.64
C PHE A 217 -0.36 30.64 7.57
N ASP A 218 -0.42 31.95 7.56
CA ASP A 218 0.28 32.87 8.51
C ASP A 218 -0.02 32.56 10.00
N GLN A 219 -0.81 31.53 10.29
CA GLN A 219 -1.31 31.17 11.60
C GLN A 219 -0.95 29.78 12.13
N VAL A 220 -0.43 28.87 11.32
CA VAL A 220 -0.20 27.47 11.75
C VAL A 220 1.24 27.18 12.16
N CYS A 221 2.20 27.91 11.62
CA CYS A 221 3.62 27.77 11.96
C CYS A 221 4.19 28.90 12.80
N ASP A 222 3.42 29.92 13.06
CA ASP A 222 3.78 31.03 13.94
C ASP A 222 2.84 31.08 15.16
N ASP A 223 3.41 31.11 16.31
CA ASP A 223 3.04 31.37 17.71
C ASP A 223 1.57 31.74 18.11
N HIS A 224 0.59 31.68 17.21
CA HIS A 224 -0.78 32.18 17.44
C HIS A 224 -1.82 31.09 17.74
N LEU A 225 -1.38 29.88 18.06
CA LEU A 225 -2.32 28.97 18.67
C LEU A 225 -2.41 29.30 20.14
N ASP A 226 -3.66 29.53 20.57
CA ASP A 226 -4.01 29.83 21.95
C ASP A 226 -3.07 29.15 22.93
N ALA A 227 -2.54 29.87 23.87
CA ALA A 227 -1.61 29.43 24.91
C ALA A 227 -2.07 28.22 25.75
N GLY A 228 -3.08 27.49 25.28
CA GLY A 228 -3.65 26.27 25.84
C GLY A 228 -3.55 25.03 24.94
N SER A 229 -3.18 25.12 23.66
CA SER A 229 -3.05 23.96 22.78
C SER A 229 -1.63 23.36 22.87
N LYS A 230 -1.51 22.22 23.54
CA LYS A 230 -0.24 21.50 23.73
C LYS A 230 0.36 20.89 22.43
N PHE A 231 -0.39 20.86 21.33
CA PHE A 231 -0.03 20.12 20.12
C PHE A 231 0.96 20.85 19.21
N PHE A 232 1.06 22.16 19.27
CA PHE A 232 1.80 22.97 18.31
C PHE A 232 3.28 23.23 18.63
N ASN A 233 3.76 22.72 19.76
CA ASN A 233 5.18 22.72 20.11
C ASN A 233 5.85 21.35 19.94
N GLU A 234 5.24 20.40 19.21
CA GLU A 234 5.78 19.07 19.10
C GLU A 234 7.01 19.01 18.18
N TRP A 235 7.03 19.82 17.11
CA TRP A 235 8.11 19.82 16.12
C TRP A 235 8.57 21.23 15.75
N GLU A 236 9.86 21.53 15.94
CA GLU A 236 10.43 22.87 15.69
C GLU A 236 11.15 22.99 14.34
N LEU A 237 11.49 21.85 13.70
CA LEU A 237 12.36 21.83 12.52
C LEU A 237 11.56 21.72 11.22
N ASN A 238 10.65 22.62 10.98
CA ASN A 238 9.69 22.57 9.86
C ASN A 238 10.27 22.90 8.48
N THR A 239 11.58 23.06 8.32
CA THR A 239 12.24 23.25 7.02
C THR A 239 13.49 22.40 6.87
N PRO A 240 13.94 22.11 5.63
CA PRO A 240 15.19 21.37 5.35
C PRO A 240 16.42 22.02 6.01
N GLU A 241 16.50 23.37 6.01
CA GLU A 241 17.62 24.12 6.59
C GLU A 241 17.67 23.97 8.11
N LYS A 242 16.51 23.97 8.77
CA LYS A 242 16.44 23.75 10.23
C LYS A 242 16.90 22.35 10.60
N ILE A 243 16.48 21.31 9.87
CA ILE A 243 16.98 19.93 10.06
C ILE A 243 18.48 19.91 9.84
N LYS A 244 18.96 20.42 8.71
CA LYS A 244 20.37 20.46 8.37
C LYS A 244 21.21 21.20 9.40
N SER A 245 20.71 22.24 10.02
CA SER A 245 21.46 23.01 11.04
C SER A 245 21.46 22.34 12.40
N ARG A 246 20.32 21.81 12.86
CA ARG A 246 20.11 21.40 14.26
C ARG A 246 20.08 19.89 14.47
N ASP A 247 19.50 19.11 13.55
CA ASP A 247 19.38 17.65 13.69
C ASP A 247 20.32 16.89 12.74
N LYS A 248 21.58 16.82 13.13
CA LYS A 248 22.61 16.14 12.33
C LYS A 248 22.41 14.63 12.24
N ALA A 249 21.81 14.02 13.27
CA ALA A 249 21.56 12.58 13.33
C ALA A 249 20.46 12.21 12.33
N LEU A 250 19.35 12.94 12.34
CA LEU A 250 18.25 12.77 11.37
C LEU A 250 18.72 13.10 9.95
N GLN A 251 19.43 14.22 9.76
CA GLN A 251 19.96 14.58 8.44
C GLN A 251 20.81 13.46 7.84
N LYS A 252 21.66 12.81 8.65
CA LYS A 252 22.48 11.68 8.19
C LYS A 252 21.62 10.51 7.70
N ILE A 253 20.52 10.22 8.40
CA ILE A 253 19.55 9.19 7.99
C ILE A 253 18.88 9.60 6.68
N LEU A 254 18.33 10.82 6.60
CA LEU A 254 17.58 11.30 5.45
C LEU A 254 18.42 11.44 4.16
N THR A 255 19.75 11.57 4.29
CA THR A 255 20.67 11.73 3.14
C THR A 255 21.53 10.51 2.84
N SER A 256 21.32 9.40 3.54
CA SER A 256 22.07 8.16 3.28
C SER A 256 21.75 7.59 1.91
N LYS A 257 22.73 6.92 1.31
CA LYS A 257 22.59 6.19 0.04
C LYS A 257 22.49 4.68 0.23
N ASP A 258 22.41 4.21 1.47
CA ASP A 258 22.33 2.78 1.79
C ASP A 258 20.93 2.22 1.55
N TYR A 259 19.95 3.08 1.41
CA TYR A 259 18.53 2.83 1.15
C TYR A 259 17.93 4.01 0.39
N ALA A 260 16.78 3.79 -0.24
CA ALA A 260 16.05 4.86 -0.93
C ALA A 260 14.86 5.31 -0.07
N LEU A 261 14.97 6.50 0.55
CA LEU A 261 13.82 7.22 1.10
C LEU A 261 13.14 8.04 -0.02
N PRO A 262 11.86 8.36 0.13
CA PRO A 262 11.17 9.24 -0.80
C PRO A 262 11.95 10.54 -1.05
N SER A 263 12.13 10.89 -2.31
CA SER A 263 12.93 12.06 -2.74
C SER A 263 12.08 13.30 -3.00
N ARG A 264 10.76 13.16 -2.97
CA ARG A 264 9.77 14.24 -3.09
C ARG A 264 8.56 13.96 -2.21
N LEU A 265 7.85 15.02 -1.85
CA LEU A 265 6.57 14.90 -1.15
C LEU A 265 5.52 14.32 -2.12
N PRO A 266 4.78 13.26 -1.73
CA PRO A 266 3.68 12.78 -2.53
C PRO A 266 2.62 13.85 -2.79
N SER A 267 2.20 13.96 -4.04
CA SER A 267 1.24 14.97 -4.51
C SER A 267 -0.17 14.43 -4.68
N GLY A 268 -0.29 13.12 -4.80
CA GLY A 268 -1.51 12.44 -5.22
C GLY A 268 -1.70 12.44 -6.74
N GLU A 269 -0.64 12.75 -7.51
CA GLU A 269 -0.64 12.77 -8.97
C GLU A 269 0.41 11.78 -9.51
N TYR A 270 0.07 10.51 -9.51
CA TYR A 270 0.93 9.46 -10.03
C TYR A 270 0.50 9.03 -11.44
N SER A 271 1.41 9.08 -12.41
CA SER A 271 1.08 8.90 -13.83
C SER A 271 1.32 7.48 -14.36
N GLN A 272 2.06 6.63 -13.62
CA GLN A 272 2.35 5.27 -14.07
C GLN A 272 1.19 4.31 -13.74
N LYS A 273 1.01 3.29 -14.57
CA LYS A 273 -0.06 2.28 -14.41
C LYS A 273 0.30 1.19 -13.41
N VAL A 274 0.69 1.57 -12.20
CA VAL A 274 1.00 0.60 -11.14
C VAL A 274 -0.14 0.42 -10.13
N VAL A 275 -1.13 1.29 -10.17
CA VAL A 275 -2.35 1.18 -9.36
C VAL A 275 -3.38 0.37 -10.14
N ARG A 276 -3.85 -0.73 -9.54
CA ARG A 276 -4.84 -1.63 -10.15
C ARG A 276 -6.06 -1.77 -9.27
N ASP A 277 -7.23 -1.83 -9.89
CA ASP A 277 -8.43 -2.26 -9.21
C ASP A 277 -8.39 -3.77 -8.93
N ILE A 278 -8.78 -4.19 -7.71
CA ILE A 278 -9.00 -5.60 -7.43
C ILE A 278 -10.51 -5.85 -7.40
N ILE A 279 -10.98 -6.52 -8.43
CA ILE A 279 -12.38 -6.90 -8.59
C ILE A 279 -12.55 -8.35 -8.18
N THR A 280 -13.29 -8.61 -7.10
CA THR A 280 -13.50 -9.95 -6.58
C THR A 280 -14.94 -10.41 -6.75
N GLY A 281 -15.11 -11.66 -7.19
CA GLY A 281 -16.37 -12.37 -7.11
C GLY A 281 -16.63 -12.97 -5.73
N SER A 282 -17.53 -13.92 -5.67
CA SER A 282 -17.98 -14.58 -4.44
C SER A 282 -17.66 -16.09 -4.44
N ASN A 283 -18.46 -16.86 -3.70
CA ASN A 283 -18.46 -18.32 -3.79
C ASN A 283 -19.65 -18.86 -4.63
N ARG A 284 -20.13 -18.06 -5.58
CA ARG A 284 -21.19 -18.39 -6.55
C ARG A 284 -20.76 -17.96 -7.93
N SER A 285 -21.49 -18.42 -8.94
CA SER A 285 -21.25 -17.97 -10.32
C SER A 285 -21.49 -16.48 -10.45
N ASP A 286 -20.44 -15.76 -10.83
CA ASP A 286 -20.42 -14.30 -10.93
C ASP A 286 -20.17 -13.83 -12.37
N VAL A 287 -20.47 -12.58 -12.64
CA VAL A 287 -20.11 -11.89 -13.88
C VAL A 287 -19.23 -10.68 -13.52
N LEU A 288 -17.93 -10.83 -13.71
CA LEU A 288 -16.97 -9.78 -13.43
C LEU A 288 -16.60 -9.02 -14.70
N ARG A 289 -16.45 -7.72 -14.57
CA ARG A 289 -16.01 -6.84 -15.65
C ARG A 289 -14.97 -5.88 -15.12
N GLY A 290 -13.81 -5.88 -15.72
CA GLY A 290 -12.80 -4.85 -15.54
C GLY A 290 -13.19 -3.54 -16.23
N SER A 291 -12.31 -2.60 -16.19
CA SER A 291 -12.47 -1.23 -16.64
C SER A 291 -11.77 -0.93 -17.98
N THR A 292 -11.23 0.25 -18.12
CA THR A 292 -10.33 0.63 -19.23
C THR A 292 -8.87 0.72 -18.79
N SER A 293 -8.59 0.50 -17.51
CA SER A 293 -7.27 0.49 -16.88
C SER A 293 -6.86 -0.95 -16.57
N ASP A 294 -5.64 -1.14 -16.11
CA ASP A 294 -5.13 -2.43 -15.69
C ASP A 294 -5.84 -2.88 -14.42
N ASP A 295 -6.46 -4.06 -14.44
CA ASP A 295 -7.25 -4.61 -13.35
C ASP A 295 -6.69 -5.96 -12.85
N TYR A 296 -7.03 -6.34 -11.62
CA TYR A 296 -6.84 -7.69 -11.12
C TYR A 296 -8.20 -8.31 -10.79
N LEU A 297 -8.65 -9.27 -11.59
CA LEU A 297 -9.96 -9.91 -11.44
C LEU A 297 -9.80 -11.30 -10.82
N ILE A 298 -10.57 -11.57 -9.76
CA ILE A 298 -10.57 -12.85 -9.03
C ILE A 298 -12.00 -13.37 -8.97
N GLY A 299 -12.31 -14.44 -9.71
CA GLY A 299 -13.65 -15.03 -9.76
C GLY A 299 -14.12 -15.56 -8.41
N GLY A 300 -13.33 -16.41 -7.78
CA GLY A 300 -13.65 -17.02 -6.48
C GLY A 300 -14.01 -18.49 -6.59
N GLU A 301 -15.11 -18.90 -5.96
CA GLU A 301 -15.70 -20.23 -6.20
C GLU A 301 -16.92 -20.08 -7.11
N GLY A 302 -17.17 -21.02 -8.00
CA GLY A 302 -18.33 -20.98 -8.89
C GLY A 302 -17.93 -21.04 -10.35
N ASN A 303 -18.91 -20.95 -11.25
CA ASN A 303 -18.61 -20.92 -12.68
C ASN A 303 -18.74 -19.47 -13.17
N ASP A 304 -17.62 -18.79 -13.26
CA ASP A 304 -17.59 -17.35 -13.45
C ASP A 304 -17.46 -16.95 -14.91
N LYS A 305 -17.99 -15.79 -15.23
CA LYS A 305 -17.75 -15.13 -16.50
C LYS A 305 -16.96 -13.85 -16.25
N ILE A 306 -15.71 -13.83 -16.70
CA ILE A 306 -14.77 -12.75 -16.43
C ILE A 306 -14.32 -12.10 -17.73
N ASN A 307 -14.37 -10.77 -17.77
CA ASN A 307 -13.88 -9.96 -18.88
C ASN A 307 -13.01 -8.83 -18.32
N GLY A 308 -11.70 -8.85 -18.63
CA GLY A 308 -10.74 -7.82 -18.20
C GLY A 308 -11.13 -6.44 -18.73
N GLY A 309 -11.26 -6.28 -20.01
CA GLY A 309 -11.69 -5.02 -20.61
C GLY A 309 -10.68 -4.39 -21.54
N LYS A 310 -10.13 -3.26 -21.17
CA LYS A 310 -8.91 -2.67 -21.77
C LYS A 310 -7.92 -2.49 -20.64
N GLY A 311 -6.64 -2.49 -20.97
CA GLY A 311 -5.57 -2.44 -20.00
C GLY A 311 -4.86 -3.79 -19.94
N ASP A 312 -3.78 -3.85 -19.20
CA ASP A 312 -2.98 -5.05 -19.00
C ASP A 312 -3.47 -5.74 -17.71
N ASP A 313 -4.44 -6.67 -17.89
CA ASP A 313 -5.21 -7.25 -16.81
C ASP A 313 -4.58 -8.54 -16.27
N ILE A 314 -4.73 -8.80 -14.97
CA ILE A 314 -4.40 -10.07 -14.32
C ILE A 314 -5.70 -10.78 -13.96
N ILE A 315 -5.88 -12.02 -14.42
CA ILE A 315 -7.17 -12.70 -14.25
C ILE A 315 -6.99 -14.10 -13.67
N ASN A 316 -7.65 -14.34 -12.54
CA ASN A 316 -7.73 -15.62 -11.87
C ASN A 316 -9.20 -16.07 -11.77
N GLY A 317 -9.58 -17.13 -12.46
CA GLY A 317 -10.94 -17.69 -12.38
C GLY A 317 -11.27 -18.21 -10.99
N GLY A 318 -10.32 -18.86 -10.33
CA GLY A 318 -10.53 -19.47 -9.03
C GLY A 318 -10.97 -20.93 -9.14
N ALA A 319 -11.99 -21.31 -8.35
CA ALA A 319 -12.48 -22.70 -8.37
C ALA A 319 -13.79 -22.80 -9.12
N GLY A 320 -13.83 -23.66 -10.14
CA GLY A 320 -15.03 -23.88 -10.94
C GLY A 320 -14.75 -24.01 -12.44
N ASN A 321 -15.77 -23.82 -13.26
CA ASN A 321 -15.58 -23.89 -14.71
C ASN A 321 -15.78 -22.48 -15.30
N ASP A 322 -14.70 -21.77 -15.44
CA ASP A 322 -14.72 -20.35 -15.71
C ASP A 322 -14.61 -20.02 -17.19
N ASN A 323 -15.16 -18.90 -17.57
CA ASN A 323 -15.09 -18.37 -18.92
C ASN A 323 -14.43 -17.00 -18.90
N ILE A 324 -13.16 -16.97 -19.30
CA ILE A 324 -12.26 -15.83 -19.12
C ILE A 324 -11.88 -15.22 -20.46
N ASN A 325 -12.00 -13.91 -20.55
CA ASN A 325 -11.56 -13.09 -21.68
C ASN A 325 -10.76 -11.89 -21.12
N GLY A 326 -9.47 -11.80 -21.39
CA GLY A 326 -8.63 -10.66 -21.00
C GLY A 326 -9.12 -9.38 -21.68
N GLY A 327 -9.18 -9.35 -23.00
CA GLY A 327 -9.71 -8.20 -23.71
C GLY A 327 -8.71 -7.51 -24.60
N LYS A 328 -8.38 -6.25 -24.34
CA LYS A 328 -7.36 -5.48 -25.05
C LYS A 328 -6.24 -5.12 -24.07
N GLY A 329 -5.02 -5.36 -24.46
CA GLY A 329 -3.84 -5.14 -23.66
C GLY A 329 -3.02 -6.41 -23.59
N SER A 330 -2.02 -6.41 -22.73
CA SER A 330 -1.13 -7.51 -22.43
C SER A 330 -1.62 -8.22 -21.16
N ASP A 331 -2.49 -9.23 -21.34
CA ASP A 331 -3.20 -9.84 -20.22
C ASP A 331 -2.47 -11.06 -19.64
N ILE A 332 -2.57 -11.24 -18.32
CA ILE A 332 -2.04 -12.40 -17.61
C ILE A 332 -3.20 -13.29 -17.15
N TYR A 333 -3.22 -14.52 -17.63
CA TYR A 333 -4.19 -15.54 -17.22
C TYR A 333 -3.55 -16.48 -16.20
N ILE A 334 -4.03 -16.50 -14.97
CA ILE A 334 -3.54 -17.41 -13.94
C ILE A 334 -4.30 -18.74 -14.06
N LEU A 335 -3.56 -19.84 -14.19
CA LEU A 335 -4.15 -21.17 -14.22
C LEU A 335 -4.87 -21.47 -12.91
N SER A 336 -6.11 -21.95 -12.99
CA SER A 336 -6.99 -22.17 -11.85
C SER A 336 -7.60 -23.57 -11.85
N THR A 337 -8.45 -23.88 -10.86
CA THR A 337 -9.00 -25.23 -10.70
C THR A 337 -10.33 -25.40 -11.42
N GLY A 338 -10.49 -26.49 -12.21
CA GLY A 338 -11.74 -26.82 -12.88
C GLY A 338 -11.60 -27.01 -14.39
N LYS A 339 -12.66 -26.68 -15.14
CA LYS A 339 -12.66 -26.79 -16.60
C LYS A 339 -12.83 -25.40 -17.22
N ASP A 340 -11.73 -24.67 -17.28
CA ASP A 340 -11.73 -23.29 -17.69
C ASP A 340 -11.64 -23.11 -19.20
N LYS A 341 -12.06 -21.93 -19.64
CA LYS A 341 -12.01 -21.52 -21.03
C LYS A 341 -11.37 -20.15 -21.12
N PHE A 342 -10.15 -20.09 -21.63
CA PHE A 342 -9.47 -18.83 -21.93
C PHE A 342 -9.81 -18.41 -23.36
N GLN A 343 -10.61 -17.38 -23.48
CA GLN A 343 -11.04 -16.83 -24.77
C GLN A 343 -10.18 -15.65 -25.16
N ALA A 344 -9.94 -15.50 -26.46
CA ALA A 344 -9.26 -14.35 -27.03
C ALA A 344 -7.84 -14.06 -26.50
N VAL A 345 -7.12 -15.09 -26.04
CA VAL A 345 -5.66 -14.99 -25.75
C VAL A 345 -4.93 -14.60 -27.04
N LYS A 346 -4.12 -13.55 -26.98
CA LYS A 346 -3.54 -12.93 -28.18
C LYS A 346 -2.05 -12.68 -28.01
N LEU A 347 -1.24 -13.49 -28.65
CA LEU A 347 0.22 -13.32 -28.73
C LEU A 347 0.65 -11.91 -29.16
N LYS A 348 -0.10 -11.31 -30.10
CA LYS A 348 0.18 -9.97 -30.64
C LYS A 348 0.08 -8.86 -29.59
N HIS A 349 -0.65 -9.11 -28.51
CA HIS A 349 -0.84 -8.16 -27.43
C HIS A 349 0.09 -8.39 -26.26
N GLY A 350 0.86 -9.49 -26.26
CA GLY A 350 1.75 -9.86 -25.18
C GLY A 350 1.07 -10.66 -24.06
N ASP A 351 -0.10 -11.26 -24.32
CA ASP A 351 -0.77 -12.10 -23.33
C ASP A 351 0.10 -13.27 -22.88
N SER A 352 -0.01 -13.65 -21.60
CA SER A 352 0.71 -14.79 -21.01
C SER A 352 -0.21 -15.62 -20.11
N ILE A 353 0.23 -16.86 -19.83
CA ILE A 353 -0.42 -17.76 -18.88
C ILE A 353 0.56 -18.11 -17.79
N GLU A 354 0.22 -17.81 -16.54
CA GLU A 354 1.01 -18.15 -15.37
C GLU A 354 0.53 -19.47 -14.76
N ILE A 355 1.48 -20.37 -14.49
CA ILE A 355 1.27 -21.68 -13.86
C ILE A 355 2.19 -21.79 -12.65
N ASP A 356 1.62 -22.12 -11.48
CA ASP A 356 2.40 -22.40 -10.26
C ASP A 356 3.35 -23.57 -10.50
N GLN A 357 4.61 -23.44 -10.10
CA GLN A 357 5.67 -24.46 -10.28
C GLN A 357 5.34 -25.81 -9.64
N SER A 358 4.43 -25.82 -8.66
CA SER A 358 3.97 -27.08 -8.03
C SER A 358 2.94 -27.85 -8.85
N ILE A 359 2.47 -27.31 -9.98
CA ILE A 359 1.45 -27.92 -10.84
C ILE A 359 2.11 -28.63 -12.01
N ASP A 360 1.96 -29.96 -12.04
CA ASP A 360 2.31 -30.76 -13.21
C ASP A 360 1.24 -30.60 -14.29
N PHE A 361 1.66 -30.34 -15.53
CA PHE A 361 0.75 -30.14 -16.64
C PHE A 361 1.26 -30.74 -17.95
N GLU A 362 0.33 -31.11 -18.83
CA GLU A 362 0.59 -31.47 -20.22
C GLU A 362 -0.23 -30.58 -21.18
N ILE A 363 0.30 -30.41 -22.38
CA ILE A 363 -0.40 -29.62 -23.42
C ILE A 363 -0.84 -30.56 -24.53
N THR A 364 -2.12 -30.53 -24.86
CA THR A 364 -2.73 -31.36 -25.89
C THR A 364 -3.55 -30.53 -26.87
N SER A 365 -3.80 -31.07 -28.06
CA SER A 365 -4.70 -30.41 -29.04
C SER A 365 -5.99 -31.20 -29.22
N LEU A 366 -7.11 -30.53 -29.27
CA LEU A 366 -8.42 -31.12 -29.53
C LEU A 366 -9.30 -30.18 -30.40
N LYS A 367 -9.66 -30.65 -31.61
CA LYS A 367 -10.58 -29.98 -32.51
C LYS A 367 -10.25 -28.50 -32.78
N GLY A 368 -8.97 -28.16 -32.97
CA GLY A 368 -8.52 -26.81 -33.28
C GLY A 368 -8.41 -25.89 -32.07
N HIS A 369 -8.41 -26.45 -30.86
CA HIS A 369 -8.14 -25.76 -29.59
C HIS A 369 -7.02 -26.46 -28.86
N THR A 370 -6.26 -25.73 -28.07
CA THR A 370 -5.20 -26.31 -27.23
C THR A 370 -5.69 -26.42 -25.80
N ARG A 371 -5.28 -27.47 -25.09
CA ARG A 371 -5.66 -27.74 -23.72
C ARG A 371 -4.42 -27.87 -22.85
N ILE A 372 -4.47 -27.27 -21.68
CA ILE A 372 -3.58 -27.52 -20.57
C ILE A 372 -4.32 -28.48 -19.63
N ILE A 373 -3.81 -29.70 -19.49
CA ILE A 373 -4.33 -30.72 -18.57
C ILE A 373 -3.42 -30.72 -17.35
N HIS A 374 -3.99 -30.57 -16.17
CA HIS A 374 -3.24 -30.49 -14.91
C HIS A 374 -4.01 -31.19 -13.78
N ASP A 375 -3.37 -31.42 -12.64
CA ASP A 375 -3.93 -32.20 -11.52
C ASP A 375 -5.28 -31.65 -11.00
N HIS A 376 -5.52 -30.37 -11.18
CA HIS A 376 -6.70 -29.68 -10.67
C HIS A 376 -7.78 -29.40 -11.72
N GLY A 377 -7.54 -29.82 -13.00
CA GLY A 377 -8.53 -29.57 -14.03
C GLY A 377 -8.04 -29.57 -15.47
N ILE A 378 -8.80 -28.91 -16.33
CA ILE A 378 -8.51 -28.77 -17.76
C ILE A 378 -8.80 -27.34 -18.19
N THR A 379 -7.79 -26.62 -18.65
CA THR A 379 -7.99 -25.30 -19.26
C THR A 379 -7.97 -25.42 -20.77
N THR A 380 -9.00 -24.92 -21.44
CA THR A 380 -9.09 -24.88 -22.89
C THR A 380 -8.77 -23.47 -23.39
N VAL A 381 -7.71 -23.36 -24.18
CA VAL A 381 -7.29 -22.10 -24.79
C VAL A 381 -7.72 -22.10 -26.26
N TYR A 382 -8.53 -21.11 -26.61
CA TYR A 382 -9.14 -21.06 -27.94
C TYR A 382 -8.22 -20.44 -28.98
N LYS A 383 -8.14 -21.06 -30.16
CA LYS A 383 -7.48 -20.54 -31.37
C LYS A 383 -5.95 -20.39 -31.29
N LEU A 384 -5.29 -21.03 -30.35
CA LEU A 384 -3.83 -21.15 -30.32
C LEU A 384 -3.39 -22.57 -30.69
N SER A 385 -2.27 -22.69 -31.37
CA SER A 385 -1.54 -23.96 -31.55
C SER A 385 -0.78 -24.35 -30.29
N ILE A 386 -0.27 -25.57 -30.20
CA ILE A 386 0.59 -26.02 -29.08
C ILE A 386 1.86 -25.15 -29.01
N GLU A 387 2.50 -24.87 -30.14
CA GLU A 387 3.72 -24.07 -30.20
C GLU A 387 3.48 -22.64 -29.70
N GLU A 388 2.42 -21.99 -30.17
CA GLU A 388 2.03 -20.66 -29.73
C GLU A 388 1.72 -20.64 -28.23
N LEU A 389 0.94 -21.60 -27.73
CA LEU A 389 0.60 -21.67 -26.30
C LEU A 389 1.85 -21.88 -25.44
N THR A 390 2.76 -22.79 -25.84
CA THR A 390 4.00 -23.03 -25.10
C THR A 390 4.88 -21.80 -25.00
N SER A 391 4.84 -20.93 -26.01
CA SER A 391 5.65 -19.70 -26.03
C SER A 391 5.23 -18.63 -25.03
N ILE A 392 4.01 -18.71 -24.49
CA ILE A 392 3.44 -17.71 -23.58
C ILE A 392 3.22 -18.26 -22.15
N ILE A 393 3.53 -19.51 -21.89
CA ILE A 393 3.45 -20.08 -20.54
C ILE A 393 4.65 -19.63 -19.73
N GLN A 394 4.37 -19.13 -18.52
CA GLN A 394 5.36 -18.78 -17.51
C GLN A 394 5.11 -19.63 -16.26
N THR A 395 6.12 -20.33 -15.79
CA THR A 395 6.08 -21.05 -14.51
C THR A 395 6.65 -20.15 -13.43
N ILE A 396 5.88 -19.89 -12.38
CA ILE A 396 6.19 -18.95 -11.30
C ILE A 396 6.25 -19.63 -9.93
#